data_1223de9bc2f661731c9a2e735479775b
#
_entry.id   1223de9bc2f661731c9a2e735479775b
#
_cell.length_a   1.000
_cell.length_b   1.000
_cell.length_c   1.000
_cell.angle_alpha   90.00
_cell.angle_beta   90.00
_cell.angle_gamma   90.00
#
_symmetry.space_group_name_H-M   'P 1'
#
loop_
_entity.id
_entity.type
_entity.pdbx_description
1 polymer ?
#
loop_
_entity_poly.entity_id
_entity_poly.type
_entity_poly.pdbx_seq_one_letter_code
_entity_poly.pdbx_strand_id
1 'polypeptide(L)'
;MPEHTRDLALVFAGGNAVGAYHAGIYEALHGQGLRPDWVVGASIGAVTAAIVAGNAPEDRVAKLRAFWDEATLLTGPSPTGLLKPRQVYNGLHALLALAWGRPSIFRHRLPGLWSALPWVPNDVSLFDNAPLLRTLERLVDFERLNRGETRLTVGCVDIESGEEVFFDTARQAVRAEHILASTAILPAFPPVEVDGRVLCDAGYTNNLPLDPLFRTEPERDLSLIHI
;
A
#
# COMPACT_ATOMS: atom_id res chain seq x y z
N MET A 1 9.20 -33.46 20.70
CA MET A 1 9.04 -33.15 19.27
C MET A 1 9.17 -31.65 19.17
N PRO A 2 10.01 -31.08 18.29
CA PRO A 2 9.98 -29.66 18.07
C PRO A 2 8.57 -29.31 17.57
N GLU A 3 7.88 -28.36 18.21
CA GLU A 3 6.70 -27.72 17.66
C GLU A 3 7.11 -27.19 16.27
N HIS A 4 6.60 -27.76 15.21
CA HIS A 4 6.64 -27.13 13.90
C HIS A 4 5.80 -25.85 14.02
N THR A 5 6.44 -24.75 14.34
CA THR A 5 5.80 -23.43 14.26
C THR A 5 5.54 -23.16 12.79
N ARG A 6 4.26 -23.16 12.40
CA ARG A 6 3.85 -22.76 11.06
C ARG A 6 4.26 -21.32 10.80
N ASP A 7 4.80 -21.07 9.63
CA ASP A 7 5.08 -19.70 9.20
C ASP A 7 3.76 -18.92 9.07
N LEU A 8 3.76 -17.69 9.57
CA LEU A 8 2.59 -16.81 9.49
C LEU A 8 2.68 -15.90 8.26
N ALA A 9 1.74 -16.04 7.35
CA ALA A 9 1.58 -15.13 6.22
C ALA A 9 0.41 -14.16 6.46
N LEU A 10 0.65 -12.85 6.29
CA LEU A 10 -0.39 -11.82 6.29
C LEU A 10 -0.55 -11.26 4.87
N VAL A 11 -1.79 -11.22 4.37
CA VAL A 11 -2.10 -10.64 3.07
C VAL A 11 -2.96 -9.39 3.27
N PHE A 12 -2.48 -8.25 2.79
CA PHE A 12 -3.14 -6.96 2.88
C PHE A 12 -3.75 -6.57 1.53
N ALA A 13 -5.08 -6.48 1.49
CA ALA A 13 -5.81 -6.09 0.29
C ALA A 13 -5.60 -4.62 -0.09
N GLY A 14 -5.87 -4.28 -1.34
CA GLY A 14 -6.06 -2.90 -1.75
C GLY A 14 -7.36 -2.30 -1.19
N GLY A 15 -7.50 -0.98 -1.24
CA GLY A 15 -8.74 -0.35 -0.74
C GLY A 15 -8.62 1.13 -0.40
N ASN A 16 -7.60 1.84 -0.89
CA ASN A 16 -7.40 3.27 -0.62
C ASN A 16 -7.49 3.60 0.89
N ALA A 17 -8.36 4.52 1.27
CA ALA A 17 -8.54 4.96 2.67
C ALA A 17 -9.04 3.85 3.61
N VAL A 18 -9.67 2.79 3.09
CA VAL A 18 -10.12 1.64 3.89
C VAL A 18 -8.94 0.87 4.46
N GLY A 19 -7.76 0.97 3.86
CA GLY A 19 -6.51 0.41 4.39
C GLY A 19 -6.14 0.89 5.80
N ALA A 20 -6.79 1.94 6.34
CA ALA A 20 -6.63 2.31 7.75
C ALA A 20 -7.01 1.17 8.72
N TYR A 21 -7.91 0.26 8.31
CA TYR A 21 -8.23 -0.94 9.08
C TYR A 21 -7.04 -1.88 9.23
N HIS A 22 -6.13 -1.94 8.25
CA HIS A 22 -4.92 -2.77 8.33
C HIS A 22 -4.08 -2.42 9.55
N ALA A 23 -3.93 -1.13 9.87
CA ALA A 23 -3.15 -0.68 11.02
C ALA A 23 -3.77 -1.18 12.34
N GLY A 24 -5.10 -1.05 12.50
CA GLY A 24 -5.80 -1.53 13.69
C GLY A 24 -5.76 -3.05 13.85
N ILE A 25 -5.96 -3.79 12.74
CA ILE A 25 -5.91 -5.25 12.76
C ILE A 25 -4.47 -5.72 13.05
N TYR A 26 -3.47 -5.13 12.39
CA TYR A 26 -2.07 -5.47 12.65
C TYR A 26 -1.69 -5.19 14.11
N GLU A 27 -2.13 -4.07 14.67
CA GLU A 27 -1.91 -3.76 16.09
C GLU A 27 -2.52 -4.82 17.02
N ALA A 28 -3.74 -5.28 16.73
CA ALA A 28 -4.39 -6.33 17.51
C ALA A 28 -3.62 -7.67 17.43
N LEU A 29 -3.21 -8.09 16.22
CA LEU A 29 -2.41 -9.29 16.00
C LEU A 29 -1.05 -9.18 16.69
N HIS A 30 -0.38 -8.04 16.57
CA HIS A 30 0.89 -7.75 17.22
C HIS A 30 0.77 -7.83 18.73
N GLY A 31 -0.31 -7.29 19.30
CA GLY A 31 -0.62 -7.36 20.74
C GLY A 31 -0.83 -8.78 21.27
N GLN A 32 -1.24 -9.71 20.41
CA GLN A 32 -1.34 -11.14 20.71
C GLN A 32 -0.02 -11.91 20.51
N GLY A 33 1.07 -11.19 20.22
CA GLY A 33 2.38 -11.81 20.01
C GLY A 33 2.60 -12.40 18.63
N LEU A 34 1.64 -12.26 17.69
CA LEU A 34 1.78 -12.76 16.33
C LEU A 34 2.81 -11.93 15.56
N ARG A 35 3.72 -12.62 14.88
CA ARG A 35 4.80 -12.02 14.07
C ARG A 35 4.77 -12.66 12.70
N PRO A 36 4.51 -11.91 11.63
CA PRO A 36 4.49 -12.47 10.30
C PRO A 36 5.92 -12.77 9.80
N ASP A 37 6.06 -13.92 9.18
CA ASP A 37 7.26 -14.33 8.45
C ASP A 37 7.20 -13.86 7.01
N TRP A 38 5.98 -13.73 6.47
CA TRP A 38 5.72 -13.29 5.10
C TRP A 38 4.54 -12.33 5.06
N VAL A 39 4.73 -11.17 4.42
CA VAL A 39 3.67 -10.22 4.15
C VAL A 39 3.51 -10.01 2.64
N VAL A 40 2.28 -10.00 2.18
CA VAL A 40 1.92 -9.78 0.78
C VAL A 40 0.96 -8.60 0.71
N GLY A 41 1.10 -7.73 -0.27
CA GLY A 41 0.22 -6.58 -0.37
C GLY A 41 -0.03 -6.10 -1.79
N ALA A 42 -1.21 -5.50 -1.98
CA ALA A 42 -1.65 -4.82 -3.20
C ALA A 42 -2.08 -3.39 -2.85
N SER A 43 -1.74 -2.40 -3.68
CA SER A 43 -2.17 -1.01 -3.50
C SER A 43 -1.79 -0.49 -2.10
N ILE A 44 -2.75 0.06 -1.35
CA ILE A 44 -2.51 0.49 0.05
C ILE A 44 -2.06 -0.66 0.96
N GLY A 45 -2.42 -1.89 0.61
CA GLY A 45 -1.93 -3.09 1.30
C GLY A 45 -0.42 -3.30 1.10
N ALA A 46 0.14 -2.94 -0.06
CA ALA A 46 1.58 -2.97 -0.30
C ALA A 46 2.33 -1.95 0.58
N VAL A 47 1.74 -0.77 0.80
CA VAL A 47 2.26 0.23 1.74
C VAL A 47 2.30 -0.32 3.17
N THR A 48 1.19 -0.92 3.60
CA THR A 48 1.10 -1.55 4.94
C THR A 48 2.13 -2.67 5.08
N ALA A 49 2.21 -3.57 4.10
CA ALA A 49 3.15 -4.68 4.07
C ALA A 49 4.61 -4.21 4.13
N ALA A 50 4.95 -3.16 3.37
CA ALA A 50 6.29 -2.58 3.37
C ALA A 50 6.66 -1.96 4.73
N ILE A 51 5.74 -1.24 5.37
CA ILE A 51 5.96 -0.69 6.72
C ILE A 51 6.17 -1.83 7.74
N VAL A 52 5.41 -2.92 7.63
CA VAL A 52 5.55 -4.08 8.51
C VAL A 52 6.89 -4.79 8.27
N ALA A 53 7.27 -5.07 7.02
CA ALA A 53 8.49 -5.79 6.70
C ALA A 53 9.77 -4.96 6.93
N GLY A 54 9.71 -3.66 6.67
CA GLY A 54 10.86 -2.77 6.74
C GLY A 54 11.12 -2.15 8.10
N ASN A 55 10.42 -2.57 9.17
CA ASN A 55 10.65 -2.02 10.50
C ASN A 55 10.81 -3.11 11.55
N ALA A 56 11.52 -2.79 12.62
CA ALA A 56 11.65 -3.66 13.78
C ALA A 56 10.26 -3.95 14.39
N PRO A 57 9.99 -5.15 14.89
CA PRO A 57 8.67 -5.52 15.40
C PRO A 57 8.07 -4.50 16.37
N GLU A 58 8.88 -3.92 17.26
CA GLU A 58 8.50 -2.92 18.26
C GLU A 58 8.06 -1.59 17.65
N ASP A 59 8.56 -1.24 16.45
CA ASP A 59 8.29 0.04 15.79
C ASP A 59 7.10 -0.02 14.80
N ARG A 60 6.72 -1.22 14.35
CA ARG A 60 5.75 -1.42 13.25
C ARG A 60 4.42 -0.70 13.49
N VAL A 61 3.85 -0.85 14.69
CA VAL A 61 2.57 -0.22 15.05
C VAL A 61 2.69 1.30 15.06
N ALA A 62 3.77 1.83 15.63
CA ALA A 62 4.03 3.27 15.67
C ALA A 62 4.20 3.86 14.25
N LYS A 63 4.91 3.16 13.37
CA LYS A 63 5.10 3.56 11.97
C LYS A 63 3.81 3.51 11.16
N LEU A 64 2.97 2.48 11.36
CA LEU A 64 1.65 2.41 10.73
C LEU A 64 0.74 3.54 11.19
N ARG A 65 0.72 3.85 12.48
CA ARG A 65 -0.03 5.00 13.00
C ARG A 65 0.47 6.30 12.43
N ALA A 66 1.79 6.53 12.41
CA ALA A 66 2.38 7.74 11.83
C ALA A 66 1.99 7.93 10.36
N PHE A 67 1.97 6.85 9.56
CA PHE A 67 1.51 6.91 8.17
C PHE A 67 0.06 7.43 8.08
N TRP A 68 -0.85 6.87 8.88
CA TRP A 68 -2.28 7.24 8.83
C TRP A 68 -2.56 8.61 9.45
N ASP A 69 -1.84 9.00 10.48
CA ASP A 69 -1.94 10.35 11.08
C ASP A 69 -1.54 11.42 10.07
N GLU A 70 -0.45 11.20 9.33
CA GLU A 70 0.00 12.11 8.28
C GLU A 70 -0.92 12.10 7.05
N ALA A 71 -1.56 10.97 6.76
CA ALA A 71 -2.54 10.86 5.68
C ALA A 71 -3.84 11.62 5.99
N THR A 72 -4.06 12.02 7.24
CA THR A 72 -5.28 12.72 7.68
C THR A 72 -5.11 14.23 7.57
N LEU A 73 -5.93 14.91 6.77
CA LEU A 73 -5.87 16.37 6.60
C LEU A 73 -6.38 17.16 7.80
N LEU A 74 -7.37 16.62 8.49
CA LEU A 74 -8.01 17.25 9.63
C LEU A 74 -8.05 16.25 10.79
N THR A 75 -7.29 16.55 11.83
CA THR A 75 -7.35 15.81 13.09
C THR A 75 -8.43 16.42 13.98
N GLY A 76 -9.46 15.65 14.28
CA GLY A 76 -10.51 16.07 15.20
C GLY A 76 -11.50 14.94 15.44
N PRO A 77 -12.21 14.94 16.57
CA PRO A 77 -13.24 13.94 16.83
C PRO A 77 -14.31 14.00 15.75
N SER A 78 -14.66 12.84 15.18
CA SER A 78 -15.79 12.74 14.26
C SER A 78 -17.05 13.25 15.00
N PRO A 79 -17.85 14.18 14.43
CA PRO A 79 -19.03 14.66 15.09
C PRO A 79 -20.00 13.49 15.33
N THR A 80 -20.18 13.13 16.58
CA THR A 80 -21.17 12.15 17.03
C THR A 80 -22.42 12.92 17.47
N GLY A 81 -23.46 12.94 16.66
CA GLY A 81 -24.70 13.63 17.02
C GLY A 81 -25.88 13.33 16.10
N LEU A 82 -27.07 13.66 16.53
CA LEU A 82 -28.39 13.25 16.04
C LEU A 82 -28.79 13.61 14.60
N LEU A 83 -28.00 14.37 13.86
CA LEU A 83 -28.26 14.78 12.46
C LEU A 83 -27.14 14.25 11.56
N LYS A 84 -27.24 13.07 10.99
CA LYS A 84 -26.33 12.48 9.98
C LYS A 84 -25.02 13.29 9.68
N PRO A 85 -24.32 13.84 10.69
CA PRO A 85 -23.18 14.72 10.47
C PRO A 85 -21.96 13.96 9.93
N ARG A 86 -21.92 12.64 10.14
CA ARG A 86 -20.81 11.80 9.66
C ARG A 86 -20.73 11.72 8.14
N GLN A 87 -21.89 11.67 7.44
CA GLN A 87 -21.90 11.64 5.97
C GLN A 87 -21.45 12.98 5.39
N VAL A 88 -21.92 14.09 5.97
CA VAL A 88 -21.51 15.45 5.57
C VAL A 88 -20.04 15.67 5.86
N TYR A 89 -19.57 15.27 7.03
CA TYR A 89 -18.17 15.34 7.43
C TYR A 89 -17.28 14.51 6.48
N ASN A 90 -17.63 13.26 6.19
CA ASN A 90 -16.92 12.42 5.27
C ASN A 90 -16.93 12.98 3.84
N GLY A 91 -18.06 13.51 3.38
CA GLY A 91 -18.19 14.18 2.09
C GLY A 91 -17.30 15.41 1.97
N LEU A 92 -17.26 16.24 3.01
CA LEU A 92 -16.37 17.40 3.07
C LEU A 92 -14.89 16.98 3.04
N HIS A 93 -14.51 15.96 3.80
CA HIS A 93 -13.15 15.43 3.79
C HIS A 93 -12.75 14.85 2.43
N ALA A 94 -13.68 14.17 1.75
CA ALA A 94 -13.44 13.68 0.40
C ALA A 94 -13.25 14.85 -0.59
N LEU A 95 -14.10 15.87 -0.53
CA LEU A 95 -13.97 17.08 -1.35
C LEU A 95 -12.67 17.83 -1.08
N LEU A 96 -12.28 17.99 0.20
CA LEU A 96 -11.00 18.60 0.56
C LEU A 96 -9.80 17.76 0.06
N ALA A 97 -9.88 16.43 0.14
CA ALA A 97 -8.84 15.57 -0.42
C ALA A 97 -8.74 15.70 -1.94
N LEU A 98 -9.88 15.79 -2.63
CA LEU A 98 -9.91 16.03 -4.07
C LEU A 98 -9.42 17.44 -4.44
N ALA A 99 -9.71 18.44 -3.62
CA ALA A 99 -9.37 19.84 -3.90
C ALA A 99 -7.90 20.17 -3.53
N TRP A 100 -7.37 19.62 -2.45
CA TRP A 100 -6.04 19.97 -1.90
C TRP A 100 -5.02 18.84 -1.97
N GLY A 101 -5.46 17.61 -2.29
CA GLY A 101 -4.61 16.43 -2.18
C GLY A 101 -4.45 15.97 -0.72
N ARG A 102 -3.46 15.10 -0.52
CA ARG A 102 -3.00 14.60 0.78
C ARG A 102 -1.47 14.78 0.83
N PRO A 103 -0.94 15.76 1.54
CA PRO A 103 0.46 16.19 1.42
C PRO A 103 1.51 15.08 1.59
N SER A 104 1.18 14.01 2.35
CA SER A 104 2.03 12.84 2.57
C SER A 104 1.82 11.72 1.54
N ILE A 105 0.73 11.77 0.76
CA ILE A 105 0.36 10.70 -0.18
C ILE A 105 0.34 11.21 -1.62
N PHE A 106 -0.37 12.31 -1.89
CA PHE A 106 -0.50 12.86 -3.24
C PHE A 106 -0.80 14.36 -3.24
N ARG A 107 -0.49 15.00 -4.35
CA ARG A 107 -0.80 16.40 -4.60
C ARG A 107 -1.41 16.58 -5.98
N HIS A 108 -2.10 17.71 -6.19
CA HIS A 108 -2.61 18.06 -7.51
C HIS A 108 -1.49 18.24 -8.54
N ARG A 109 -1.77 17.79 -9.76
CA ARG A 109 -1.00 18.16 -10.95
C ARG A 109 -1.73 19.29 -11.68
N LEU A 110 -1.06 20.42 -11.86
CA LEU A 110 -1.63 21.56 -12.60
C LEU A 110 -1.97 21.28 -14.07
N PRO A 111 -1.31 20.35 -14.81
CA PRO A 111 -1.77 19.96 -16.14
C PRO A 111 -2.89 18.93 -16.13
N GLY A 112 -3.27 18.33 -15.01
CA GLY A 112 -4.12 17.15 -14.94
C GLY A 112 -5.44 17.21 -15.73
N LEU A 113 -6.16 18.34 -15.67
CA LEU A 113 -7.36 18.55 -16.46
C LEU A 113 -7.05 18.96 -17.94
N TRP A 114 -5.89 19.52 -18.19
CA TRP A 114 -5.46 19.98 -19.51
C TRP A 114 -4.85 18.83 -20.34
N SER A 115 -4.47 17.73 -19.71
CA SER A 115 -3.98 16.52 -20.41
C SER A 115 -5.03 15.84 -21.28
N ALA A 116 -6.31 16.20 -21.13
CA ALA A 116 -7.37 15.78 -22.04
C ALA A 116 -7.32 16.54 -23.41
N LEU A 117 -6.46 17.55 -23.58
CA LEU A 117 -6.31 18.29 -24.82
C LEU A 117 -5.35 17.56 -25.77
N PRO A 118 -5.67 17.50 -27.08
CA PRO A 118 -4.93 16.65 -28.05
C PRO A 118 -3.48 17.05 -28.32
N TRP A 119 -3.03 18.20 -27.81
CA TRP A 119 -1.66 18.72 -27.95
C TRP A 119 -0.82 18.66 -26.67
N VAL A 120 -1.37 18.14 -25.58
CA VAL A 120 -0.63 17.93 -24.34
C VAL A 120 -0.08 16.50 -24.34
N PRO A 121 1.16 16.25 -23.91
CA PRO A 121 1.70 14.89 -23.79
C PRO A 121 0.73 13.98 -23.04
N ASN A 122 0.63 12.70 -23.43
CA ASN A 122 -0.28 11.68 -22.91
C ASN A 122 -0.06 11.33 -21.42
N ASP A 123 0.05 12.34 -20.59
CA ASP A 123 0.20 12.20 -19.14
C ASP A 123 -1.15 12.48 -18.46
N VAL A 124 -2.02 11.49 -18.51
CA VAL A 124 -3.45 11.57 -18.15
C VAL A 124 -3.66 11.40 -16.64
N SER A 125 -2.72 11.77 -15.77
CA SER A 125 -2.92 11.66 -14.34
C SER A 125 -3.44 12.94 -13.69
N LEU A 126 -4.42 12.77 -12.77
CA LEU A 126 -5.01 13.89 -12.02
C LEU A 126 -4.11 14.36 -10.88
N PHE A 127 -3.36 13.45 -10.29
CA PHE A 127 -2.51 13.69 -9.11
C PHE A 127 -1.09 13.20 -9.34
N ASP A 128 -0.17 13.76 -8.56
CA ASP A 128 1.22 13.33 -8.43
C ASP A 128 1.36 12.56 -7.11
N ASN A 129 1.87 11.35 -7.16
CA ASN A 129 2.11 10.46 -6.02
C ASN A 129 3.56 10.51 -5.48
N ALA A 130 4.41 11.42 -5.97
CA ALA A 130 5.74 11.62 -5.43
C ALA A 130 5.78 11.91 -3.90
N PRO A 131 4.75 12.54 -3.27
CA PRO A 131 4.71 12.62 -1.82
C PRO A 131 4.72 11.25 -1.13
N LEU A 132 4.02 10.24 -1.68
CA LEU A 132 4.01 8.89 -1.11
C LEU A 132 5.40 8.24 -1.17
N LEU A 133 6.13 8.45 -2.26
CA LEU A 133 7.51 7.95 -2.38
C LEU A 133 8.37 8.43 -1.21
N ARG A 134 8.37 9.75 -0.94
CA ARG A 134 9.12 10.33 0.19
C ARG A 134 8.65 9.84 1.55
N THR A 135 7.35 9.59 1.69
CA THR A 135 6.78 9.06 2.93
C THR A 135 7.24 7.62 3.15
N LEU A 136 7.28 6.79 2.09
CA LEU A 136 7.81 5.44 2.14
C LEU A 136 9.30 5.42 2.50
N GLU A 137 10.12 6.25 1.84
CA GLU A 137 11.56 6.36 2.12
C GLU A 137 11.87 6.75 3.57
N ARG A 138 10.98 7.50 4.21
CA ARG A 138 11.12 7.93 5.61
C ARG A 138 10.58 6.91 6.63
N LEU A 139 9.50 6.19 6.29
CA LEU A 139 8.83 5.27 7.21
C LEU A 139 9.33 3.83 7.11
N VAL A 140 9.96 3.45 5.99
CA VAL A 140 10.42 2.09 5.72
C VAL A 140 11.94 2.06 5.66
N ASP A 141 12.56 1.22 6.44
CA ASP A 141 13.97 0.88 6.30
C ASP A 141 14.13 -0.17 5.19
N PHE A 142 14.46 0.30 3.99
CA PHE A 142 14.62 -0.58 2.81
C PHE A 142 15.83 -1.50 2.90
N GLU A 143 16.85 -1.17 3.69
CA GLU A 143 17.97 -2.06 3.94
C GLU A 143 17.52 -3.26 4.79
N ARG A 144 16.77 -2.99 5.88
CA ARG A 144 16.15 -4.01 6.71
C ARG A 144 15.16 -4.88 5.93
N LEU A 145 14.29 -4.24 5.15
CA LEU A 145 13.30 -4.92 4.30
C LEU A 145 13.98 -5.94 3.38
N ASN A 146 15.07 -5.57 2.74
CA ASN A 146 15.80 -6.41 1.81
C ASN A 146 16.75 -7.43 2.48
N ARG A 147 17.00 -7.31 3.80
CA ARG A 147 17.65 -8.39 4.56
C ARG A 147 16.74 -9.61 4.76
N GLY A 148 15.43 -9.45 4.56
CA GLY A 148 14.48 -10.56 4.53
C GLY A 148 14.07 -11.12 5.88
N GLU A 149 14.18 -10.36 6.99
CA GLU A 149 13.71 -10.78 8.31
C GLU A 149 12.18 -11.08 8.31
N THR A 150 11.44 -10.30 7.55
CA THR A 150 10.06 -10.58 7.16
C THR A 150 9.99 -10.46 5.65
N ARG A 151 9.67 -11.55 4.94
CA ARG A 151 9.55 -11.55 3.49
C ARG A 151 8.43 -10.62 3.04
N LEU A 152 8.68 -9.80 2.02
CA LEU A 152 7.69 -8.94 1.39
C LEU A 152 7.44 -9.37 -0.05
N THR A 153 6.17 -9.47 -0.43
CA THR A 153 5.76 -9.57 -1.83
C THR A 153 4.78 -8.46 -2.16
N VAL A 154 5.04 -7.72 -3.24
CA VAL A 154 4.21 -6.61 -3.73
C VAL A 154 3.66 -6.96 -5.10
N GLY A 155 2.33 -6.86 -5.27
CA GLY A 155 1.67 -7.04 -6.55
C GLY A 155 1.52 -5.74 -7.33
N CYS A 156 1.72 -5.81 -8.64
CA CYS A 156 1.48 -4.75 -9.62
C CYS A 156 0.85 -5.35 -10.89
N VAL A 157 0.42 -4.51 -11.82
CA VAL A 157 0.01 -4.93 -13.17
C VAL A 157 0.88 -4.23 -14.19
N ASP A 158 1.41 -4.99 -15.12
CA ASP A 158 2.10 -4.47 -16.30
C ASP A 158 1.06 -3.98 -17.30
N ILE A 159 1.13 -2.69 -17.65
CA ILE A 159 0.11 -2.05 -18.50
C ILE A 159 0.16 -2.57 -19.94
N GLU A 160 1.34 -2.93 -20.43
CA GLU A 160 1.51 -3.35 -21.82
C GLU A 160 1.00 -4.76 -22.06
N SER A 161 1.25 -5.67 -21.11
CA SER A 161 0.83 -7.07 -21.22
C SER A 161 -0.51 -7.37 -20.54
N GLY A 162 -0.90 -6.56 -19.53
CA GLY A 162 -2.03 -6.84 -18.64
C GLY A 162 -1.75 -7.93 -17.60
N GLU A 163 -0.51 -8.40 -17.52
CA GLU A 163 -0.12 -9.47 -16.61
C GLU A 163 0.17 -8.96 -15.19
N GLU A 164 -0.12 -9.81 -14.21
CA GLU A 164 0.30 -9.59 -12.83
C GLU A 164 1.81 -9.74 -12.68
N VAL A 165 2.42 -8.78 -12.01
CA VAL A 165 3.85 -8.75 -11.69
C VAL A 165 4.03 -8.72 -10.19
N PHE A 166 4.85 -9.64 -9.67
CA PHE A 166 5.15 -9.71 -8.24
C PHE A 166 6.63 -9.42 -7.97
N PHE A 167 6.87 -8.45 -7.08
CA PHE A 167 8.19 -8.12 -6.56
C PHE A 167 8.34 -8.73 -5.16
N ASP A 168 9.35 -9.55 -4.97
CA ASP A 168 9.51 -10.39 -3.79
C ASP A 168 10.93 -10.30 -3.25
N THR A 169 11.08 -9.94 -1.97
CA THR A 169 12.40 -9.76 -1.32
C THR A 169 13.23 -11.04 -1.25
N ALA A 170 12.61 -12.22 -1.38
CA ALA A 170 13.35 -13.49 -1.49
C ALA A 170 14.01 -13.69 -2.86
N ARG A 171 13.65 -12.88 -3.88
CA ARG A 171 14.11 -13.03 -5.26
C ARG A 171 14.91 -11.84 -5.77
N GLN A 172 14.55 -10.64 -5.32
CA GLN A 172 15.17 -9.39 -5.76
C GLN A 172 15.03 -8.30 -4.71
N ALA A 173 15.85 -7.25 -4.84
CA ALA A 173 15.71 -6.08 -4.00
C ALA A 173 14.40 -5.32 -4.33
N VAL A 174 13.61 -5.06 -3.30
CA VAL A 174 12.39 -4.25 -3.39
C VAL A 174 12.72 -2.83 -2.96
N ARG A 175 12.32 -1.86 -3.78
CA ARG A 175 12.52 -0.42 -3.58
C ARG A 175 11.19 0.29 -3.42
N ALA A 176 11.22 1.56 -3.01
CA ALA A 176 10.01 2.37 -2.82
C ALA A 176 9.17 2.51 -4.10
N GLU A 177 9.83 2.51 -5.28
CA GLU A 177 9.16 2.61 -6.59
C GLU A 177 8.28 1.39 -6.89
N HIS A 178 8.64 0.19 -6.42
CA HIS A 178 7.80 -1.01 -6.58
C HIS A 178 6.48 -0.87 -5.80
N ILE A 179 6.58 -0.30 -4.58
CA ILE A 179 5.40 -0.05 -3.73
C ILE A 179 4.56 1.07 -4.33
N LEU A 180 5.22 2.13 -4.84
CA LEU A 180 4.55 3.24 -5.52
C LEU A 180 3.79 2.74 -6.76
N ALA A 181 4.40 1.84 -7.57
CA ALA A 181 3.76 1.23 -8.74
C ALA A 181 2.49 0.47 -8.34
N SER A 182 2.55 -0.29 -7.24
CA SER A 182 1.40 -1.02 -6.70
C SER A 182 0.23 -0.11 -6.32
N THR A 183 0.47 1.19 -6.08
CA THR A 183 -0.56 2.18 -5.71
C THR A 183 -0.98 3.10 -6.85
N ALA A 184 -0.43 2.91 -8.05
CA ALA A 184 -0.62 3.78 -9.20
C ALA A 184 -1.95 3.49 -9.92
N ILE A 185 -3.07 3.86 -9.29
CA ILE A 185 -4.41 3.68 -9.88
C ILE A 185 -4.70 4.75 -10.94
N LEU A 186 -4.85 4.32 -12.19
CA LEU A 186 -5.17 5.19 -13.32
C LEU A 186 -6.66 5.60 -13.29
N PRO A 187 -7.06 6.76 -13.78
CA PRO A 187 -6.22 7.90 -14.20
C PRO A 187 -5.86 8.82 -13.01
N ALA A 188 -6.09 8.39 -11.78
CA ALA A 188 -5.81 9.22 -10.61
C ALA A 188 -4.32 9.51 -10.46
N PHE A 189 -3.49 8.49 -10.60
CA PHE A 189 -2.03 8.58 -10.52
C PHE A 189 -1.36 8.15 -11.82
N PRO A 190 -0.15 8.67 -12.12
CA PRO A 190 0.59 8.22 -13.29
C PRO A 190 1.07 6.78 -13.09
N PRO A 191 1.21 6.02 -14.18
CA PRO A 191 1.90 4.74 -14.12
C PRO A 191 3.36 4.97 -13.71
N VAL A 192 3.99 3.93 -13.18
CA VAL A 192 5.38 3.98 -12.71
C VAL A 192 6.23 3.05 -13.54
N GLU A 193 7.29 3.58 -14.13
CA GLU A 193 8.29 2.76 -14.82
C GLU A 193 9.27 2.19 -13.81
N VAL A 194 9.36 0.86 -13.74
CA VAL A 194 10.28 0.14 -12.88
C VAL A 194 10.89 -1.02 -13.66
N ASP A 195 12.22 -1.08 -13.68
CA ASP A 195 13.00 -2.14 -14.30
C ASP A 195 12.60 -2.38 -15.80
N GLY A 196 12.28 -1.30 -16.52
CA GLY A 196 11.90 -1.30 -17.94
C GLY A 196 10.47 -1.74 -18.21
N ARG A 197 9.62 -1.84 -17.18
CA ARG A 197 8.18 -2.11 -17.29
C ARG A 197 7.37 -0.90 -16.85
N VAL A 198 6.26 -0.68 -17.50
CA VAL A 198 5.29 0.36 -17.14
C VAL A 198 4.17 -0.26 -16.30
N LEU A 199 4.17 0.03 -15.01
CA LEU A 199 3.35 -0.66 -14.03
C LEU A 199 2.24 0.24 -13.46
N CYS A 200 1.14 -0.38 -13.06
CA CYS A 200 0.04 0.27 -12.36
C CYS A 200 -0.49 -0.59 -11.19
N ASP A 201 -1.53 -0.07 -10.53
CA ASP A 201 -2.13 -0.64 -9.33
C ASP A 201 -2.58 -2.10 -9.54
N ALA A 202 -2.22 -2.97 -8.60
CA ALA A 202 -2.60 -4.37 -8.61
C ALA A 202 -4.12 -4.61 -8.54
N GLY A 203 -4.87 -3.64 -8.03
CA GLY A 203 -6.32 -3.74 -7.89
C GLY A 203 -7.08 -3.86 -9.21
N TYR A 204 -6.41 -3.67 -10.36
CA TYR A 204 -7.03 -3.90 -11.67
C TYR A 204 -7.24 -5.37 -11.99
N THR A 205 -6.41 -6.24 -11.47
CA THR A 205 -6.50 -7.70 -11.69
C THR A 205 -6.74 -8.44 -10.39
N ASN A 206 -6.01 -8.13 -9.34
CA ASN A 206 -6.00 -8.90 -8.10
C ASN A 206 -5.82 -7.99 -6.87
N ASN A 207 -6.93 -7.57 -6.29
CA ASN A 207 -6.92 -6.69 -5.12
C ASN A 207 -6.48 -7.38 -3.82
N LEU A 208 -6.49 -8.72 -3.78
CA LEU A 208 -6.05 -9.56 -2.66
C LEU A 208 -5.11 -10.65 -3.19
N PRO A 209 -3.80 -10.38 -3.33
CA PRO A 209 -2.87 -11.24 -4.04
C PRO A 209 -2.48 -12.46 -3.21
N LEU A 210 -3.28 -13.52 -3.29
CA LEU A 210 -3.03 -14.82 -2.64
C LEU A 210 -2.11 -15.72 -3.46
N ASP A 211 -2.07 -15.55 -4.77
CA ASP A 211 -1.33 -16.40 -5.72
C ASP A 211 0.15 -16.63 -5.35
N PRO A 212 0.91 -15.61 -4.89
CA PRO A 212 2.30 -15.83 -4.50
C PRO A 212 2.48 -16.89 -3.42
N LEU A 213 1.54 -16.99 -2.48
CA LEU A 213 1.62 -17.93 -1.37
C LEU A 213 1.44 -19.38 -1.82
N PHE A 214 0.58 -19.61 -2.83
CA PHE A 214 0.24 -20.96 -3.30
C PHE A 214 1.13 -21.44 -4.44
N ARG A 215 1.61 -20.51 -5.29
CA ARG A 215 2.39 -20.86 -6.49
C ARG A 215 3.89 -20.89 -6.26
N THR A 216 4.38 -20.09 -5.31
CA THR A 216 5.82 -19.92 -5.14
C THR A 216 6.45 -21.00 -4.29
N GLU A 217 5.77 -21.43 -3.23
CA GLU A 217 6.26 -22.41 -2.28
C GLU A 217 5.07 -23.29 -1.79
N PRO A 218 4.53 -24.15 -2.66
CA PRO A 218 3.32 -24.91 -2.35
C PRO A 218 3.50 -25.92 -1.21
N GLU A 219 4.75 -26.29 -0.88
CA GLU A 219 5.06 -27.24 0.20
C GLU A 219 5.27 -26.56 1.57
N ARG A 220 5.27 -25.22 1.62
CA ARG A 220 5.46 -24.49 2.87
C ARG A 220 4.22 -24.57 3.76
N ASP A 221 4.39 -25.01 5.00
CA ASP A 221 3.28 -25.05 5.98
C ASP A 221 3.00 -23.62 6.48
N LEU A 222 1.99 -22.98 5.89
CA LEU A 222 1.61 -21.61 6.15
C LEU A 222 0.33 -21.51 6.97
N SER A 223 0.34 -20.66 7.97
CA SER A 223 -0.86 -20.10 8.59
C SER A 223 -1.19 -18.78 7.90
N LEU A 224 -2.37 -18.66 7.29
CA LEU A 224 -2.74 -17.52 6.47
C LEU A 224 -3.80 -16.66 7.14
N ILE A 225 -3.54 -15.35 7.24
CA ILE A 225 -4.52 -14.35 7.60
C ILE A 225 -4.57 -13.32 6.47
N HIS A 226 -5.78 -13.05 5.96
CA HIS A 226 -5.99 -11.98 4.97
C HIS A 226 -6.83 -10.85 5.58
N ILE A 227 -6.56 -9.63 5.15
CA ILE A 227 -7.17 -8.40 5.69
C ILE A 227 -7.61 -7.51 4.54
#